data_c1366c675254c04eea55d56a0e26b1ae
#
_entry.id   c1366c675254c04eea55d56a0e26b1ae
#
_cell.length_a   1.000
_cell.length_b   1.000
_cell.length_c   1.000
_cell.angle_alpha   90.00
_cell.angle_beta   90.00
_cell.angle_gamma   90.00
#
_symmetry.space_group_name_H-M   'P 1'
#
loop_
_entity.id
_entity.type
_entity.pdbx_description
1 polymer ?
#
loop_
_entity_poly.entity_id
_entity_poly.type
_entity_poly.pdbx_seq_one_letter_code
_entity_poly.pdbx_strand_id
1 'polypeptide(L)'
;MAMVVAIGLAIPCENVACKSTAKQAPRQTTQQDLESIGKEVGLPFPPSAKLIGVHRERGADDLIAVKVELPAKDWPVFLSLAPVDASLFRAGERGLLGPDQGFWDPHKAQNLRTVEASLPNGRVLNLGYDDGRASVVAVYVVKHSK
;
A
#
# COMPACT_ATOMS: atom_id res chain seq x y z
N MET A 1 -64.65 -39.16 29.37
CA MET A 1 -64.04 -37.84 29.50
C MET A 1 -62.59 -38.03 30.01
N ALA A 2 -61.63 -37.98 29.18
CA ALA A 2 -60.24 -38.10 29.57
C ALA A 2 -59.51 -36.86 29.07
N MET A 3 -59.00 -36.09 30.01
CA MET A 3 -58.28 -34.84 29.76
C MET A 3 -56.77 -35.16 29.70
N VAL A 4 -56.16 -35.00 28.56
CA VAL A 4 -54.72 -35.20 28.39
C VAL A 4 -54.05 -33.85 28.54
N VAL A 5 -53.23 -33.71 29.58
CA VAL A 5 -52.35 -32.55 29.81
C VAL A 5 -51.03 -32.81 29.13
N ALA A 6 -50.70 -32.02 28.13
CA ALA A 6 -49.38 -32.04 27.48
C ALA A 6 -48.43 -31.10 28.23
N ILE A 7 -47.38 -31.66 28.81
CA ILE A 7 -46.29 -30.91 29.45
C ILE A 7 -45.29 -30.59 28.36
N GLY A 8 -45.16 -29.32 27.98
CA GLY A 8 -44.13 -28.83 27.08
C GLY A 8 -42.80 -28.66 27.83
N LEU A 9 -41.79 -29.44 27.45
CA LEU A 9 -40.42 -29.19 27.88
C LEU A 9 -39.83 -28.07 27.03
N ALA A 10 -39.54 -26.95 27.66
CA ALA A 10 -38.72 -25.90 27.07
C ALA A 10 -37.23 -26.30 27.20
N ILE A 11 -36.55 -26.44 26.08
CA ILE A 11 -35.09 -26.64 26.02
C ILE A 11 -34.44 -25.24 25.97
N PRO A 12 -33.51 -24.88 26.89
CA PRO A 12 -32.79 -23.63 26.76
C PRO A 12 -31.74 -23.77 25.65
N CYS A 13 -31.81 -22.95 24.61
CA CYS A 13 -30.74 -22.77 23.66
C CYS A 13 -29.56 -22.10 24.34
N GLU A 14 -28.52 -22.87 24.63
CA GLU A 14 -27.23 -22.34 25.00
C GLU A 14 -26.64 -21.55 23.86
N ASN A 15 -26.32 -20.28 24.13
CA ASN A 15 -25.61 -19.36 23.26
C ASN A 15 -24.22 -19.89 22.92
N VAL A 16 -24.10 -20.63 21.83
CA VAL A 16 -22.80 -20.86 21.20
C VAL A 16 -22.41 -19.55 20.48
N ALA A 17 -21.57 -18.78 21.13
CA ALA A 17 -20.95 -17.63 20.51
C ALA A 17 -20.08 -18.09 19.31
N CYS A 18 -20.65 -18.07 18.13
CA CYS A 18 -19.90 -18.19 16.88
C CYS A 18 -18.97 -16.97 16.80
N LYS A 19 -17.72 -17.15 17.15
CA LYS A 19 -16.63 -16.24 16.76
C LYS A 19 -16.52 -16.29 15.25
N SER A 20 -17.29 -15.45 14.57
CA SER A 20 -17.08 -15.15 13.16
C SER A 20 -15.73 -14.46 13.06
N THR A 21 -14.72 -15.18 12.64
CA THR A 21 -13.51 -14.60 12.08
C THR A 21 -13.93 -13.95 10.77
N ALA A 22 -14.40 -12.72 10.85
CA ALA A 22 -14.70 -11.91 9.69
C ALA A 22 -13.37 -11.69 8.97
N LYS A 23 -13.15 -12.45 7.89
CA LYS A 23 -12.10 -12.22 6.92
C LYS A 23 -12.38 -10.83 6.36
N GLN A 24 -11.65 -9.81 6.84
CA GLN A 24 -11.82 -8.44 6.37
C GLN A 24 -11.62 -8.45 4.86
N ALA A 25 -12.69 -8.14 4.13
CA ALA A 25 -12.62 -7.87 2.70
C ALA A 25 -11.57 -6.77 2.48
N PRO A 26 -10.74 -6.85 1.42
CA PRO A 26 -9.76 -5.82 1.13
C PRO A 26 -10.50 -4.48 1.05
N ARG A 27 -10.16 -3.55 1.96
CA ARG A 27 -10.70 -2.19 1.91
C ARG A 27 -10.38 -1.62 0.53
N GLN A 28 -11.39 -1.24 -0.22
CA GLN A 28 -11.20 -0.45 -1.41
C GLN A 28 -10.51 0.84 -0.98
N THR A 29 -9.28 1.02 -1.41
CA THR A 29 -8.49 2.20 -1.12
C THR A 29 -9.16 3.39 -1.77
N THR A 30 -9.61 4.34 -0.98
CA THR A 30 -10.28 5.53 -1.45
C THR A 30 -9.26 6.55 -1.98
N GLN A 31 -9.70 7.46 -2.84
CA GLN A 31 -8.89 8.60 -3.27
C GLN A 31 -8.34 9.40 -2.10
N GLN A 32 -9.09 9.51 -1.02
CA GLN A 32 -8.70 10.20 0.21
C GLN A 32 -7.52 9.50 0.91
N ASP A 33 -7.45 8.16 0.85
CA ASP A 33 -6.31 7.41 1.40
C ASP A 33 -5.04 7.70 0.59
N LEU A 34 -5.15 7.77 -0.74
CA LEU A 34 -4.03 8.07 -1.61
C LEU A 34 -3.46 9.48 -1.39
N GLU A 35 -4.33 10.47 -1.21
CA GLU A 35 -3.93 11.86 -0.91
C GLU A 35 -3.22 11.95 0.46
N SER A 36 -3.76 11.27 1.47
CA SER A 36 -3.15 11.20 2.80
C SER A 36 -1.76 10.55 2.77
N ILE A 37 -1.63 9.45 2.04
CA ILE A 37 -0.34 8.76 1.86
C ILE A 37 0.64 9.65 1.09
N GLY A 38 0.16 10.32 0.05
CA GLY A 38 0.97 11.27 -0.73
C GLY A 38 1.56 12.37 0.14
N LYS A 39 0.77 12.95 1.03
CA LYS A 39 1.26 13.94 2.03
C LYS A 39 2.29 13.33 2.97
N GLU A 40 2.07 12.11 3.44
CA GLU A 40 2.97 11.41 4.35
C GLU A 40 4.34 11.12 3.72
N VAL A 41 4.37 10.66 2.47
CA VAL A 41 5.62 10.38 1.75
C VAL A 41 6.22 11.61 1.08
N GLY A 42 5.46 12.67 0.89
CA GLY A 42 5.89 13.89 0.20
C GLY A 42 5.84 13.80 -1.32
N LEU A 43 4.90 13.01 -1.86
CA LEU A 43 4.71 12.80 -3.29
C LEU A 43 3.28 13.13 -3.71
N PRO A 44 3.07 13.98 -4.74
CA PRO A 44 1.74 14.37 -5.21
C PRO A 44 1.18 13.31 -6.18
N PHE A 45 0.63 12.22 -5.67
CA PHE A 45 -0.01 11.22 -6.52
C PHE A 45 -1.22 11.81 -7.26
N PRO A 46 -1.31 11.60 -8.59
CA PRO A 46 -2.47 12.07 -9.35
C PRO A 46 -3.73 11.27 -8.99
N PRO A 47 -4.93 11.81 -9.21
CA PRO A 47 -6.20 11.12 -8.94
C PRO A 47 -6.36 9.80 -9.71
N SER A 48 -5.67 9.65 -10.83
CA SER A 48 -5.64 8.44 -11.66
C SER A 48 -4.77 7.32 -11.09
N ALA A 49 -3.97 7.61 -10.05
CA ALA A 49 -3.13 6.62 -9.41
C ALA A 49 -3.97 5.61 -8.63
N LYS A 50 -3.55 4.36 -8.67
CA LYS A 50 -4.15 3.26 -7.92
C LYS A 50 -3.18 2.81 -6.82
N LEU A 51 -3.59 2.91 -5.57
CA LEU A 51 -2.83 2.36 -4.46
C LEU A 51 -2.92 0.83 -4.49
N ILE A 52 -1.78 0.17 -4.54
CA ILE A 52 -1.68 -1.30 -4.52
C ILE A 52 -1.45 -1.81 -3.12
N GLY A 53 -0.61 -1.12 -2.35
CA GLY A 53 -0.37 -1.47 -0.97
C GLY A 53 0.45 -0.43 -0.23
N VAL A 54 0.33 -0.45 1.08
CA VAL A 54 1.11 0.38 2.01
C VAL A 54 1.50 -0.44 3.24
N HIS A 55 2.72 -0.27 3.66
CA HIS A 55 3.27 -0.86 4.88
C HIS A 55 3.95 0.23 5.70
N ARG A 56 3.76 0.19 7.02
CA ARG A 56 4.39 1.10 7.96
C ARG A 56 5.05 0.32 9.08
N GLU A 57 6.29 0.66 9.34
CA GLU A 57 7.01 0.23 10.52
C GLU A 57 7.24 1.45 11.41
N ARG A 58 6.93 1.30 12.70
CA ARG A 58 7.18 2.32 13.71
C ARG A 58 8.27 1.81 14.65
N GLY A 59 9.22 2.64 14.94
CA GLY A 59 10.34 2.27 15.80
C GLY A 59 11.41 3.36 15.81
N ALA A 60 12.65 2.97 16.09
CA ALA A 60 13.79 3.89 16.00
C ALA A 60 13.97 4.45 14.58
N ASP A 61 13.67 3.62 13.59
CA ASP A 61 13.72 3.97 12.17
C ASP A 61 12.30 3.82 11.57
N ASP A 62 11.50 4.88 11.69
CA ASP A 62 10.18 4.90 11.05
C ASP A 62 10.31 4.69 9.54
N LEU A 63 9.60 3.70 9.03
CA LEU A 63 9.57 3.37 7.61
C LEU A 63 8.14 3.33 7.08
N ILE A 64 7.95 3.90 5.91
CA ILE A 64 6.74 3.67 5.10
C ILE A 64 7.14 3.19 3.71
N ALA A 65 6.58 2.06 3.29
CA ALA A 65 6.71 1.51 1.96
C ALA A 65 5.36 1.55 1.25
N VAL A 66 5.33 2.09 0.04
CA VAL A 66 4.09 2.30 -0.74
C VAL A 66 4.30 1.81 -2.17
N LYS A 67 3.35 1.04 -2.68
CA LYS A 67 3.28 0.70 -4.11
C LYS A 67 2.01 1.29 -4.70
N VAL A 68 2.18 2.04 -5.79
CA VAL A 68 1.08 2.58 -6.60
C VAL A 68 1.26 2.21 -8.07
N GLU A 69 0.18 2.21 -8.81
CA GLU A 69 0.18 2.12 -10.26
C GLU A 69 -0.34 3.42 -10.85
N LEU A 70 0.37 3.96 -11.84
CA LEU A 70 0.01 5.15 -12.57
C LEU A 70 -0.27 4.80 -14.03
N PRO A 71 -1.27 5.43 -14.69
CA PRO A 71 -1.31 5.43 -16.15
C PRO A 71 -0.01 5.99 -16.73
N ALA A 72 0.56 5.33 -17.73
CA ALA A 72 1.84 5.74 -18.30
C ALA A 72 1.86 7.20 -18.79
N LYS A 73 0.71 7.72 -19.25
CA LYS A 73 0.54 9.12 -19.67
C LYS A 73 0.73 10.13 -18.54
N ASP A 74 0.48 9.74 -17.29
CA ASP A 74 0.55 10.64 -16.12
C ASP A 74 1.94 10.60 -15.44
N TRP A 75 2.77 9.63 -15.79
CA TRP A 75 4.10 9.46 -15.25
C TRP A 75 5.01 10.69 -15.41
N PRO A 76 5.12 11.35 -16.59
CA PRO A 76 6.00 12.52 -16.74
C PRO A 76 5.60 13.69 -15.85
N VAL A 77 4.29 13.91 -15.66
CA VAL A 77 3.77 14.97 -14.79
C VAL A 77 4.08 14.65 -13.32
N PHE A 78 3.80 13.42 -12.89
CA PHE A 78 4.13 12.96 -11.55
C PHE A 78 5.63 13.13 -11.25
N LEU A 79 6.49 12.67 -12.16
CA LEU A 79 7.93 12.76 -12.00
C LEU A 79 8.43 14.20 -11.88
N SER A 80 7.84 15.13 -12.65
CA SER A 80 8.21 16.55 -12.60
C SER A 80 7.88 17.22 -11.26
N LEU A 81 6.94 16.68 -10.51
CA LEU A 81 6.51 17.17 -9.20
C LEU A 81 7.18 16.44 -8.02
N ALA A 82 7.79 15.30 -8.27
CA ALA A 82 8.50 14.54 -7.25
C ALA A 82 9.82 15.23 -6.85
N PRO A 83 10.23 15.21 -5.56
CA PRO A 83 11.43 15.87 -5.07
C PRO A 83 12.70 15.04 -5.37
N VAL A 84 12.84 14.59 -6.61
CA VAL A 84 13.96 13.76 -7.08
C VAL A 84 14.52 14.32 -8.39
N ASP A 85 15.81 14.12 -8.62
CA ASP A 85 16.43 14.43 -9.91
C ASP A 85 16.27 13.23 -10.85
N ALA A 86 15.49 13.41 -11.92
CA ALA A 86 15.23 12.37 -12.90
C ALA A 86 16.49 11.81 -13.58
N SER A 87 17.55 12.60 -13.67
CA SER A 87 18.84 12.18 -14.26
C SER A 87 19.62 11.19 -13.40
N LEU A 88 19.27 11.09 -12.12
CA LEU A 88 19.94 10.23 -11.14
C LEU A 88 19.37 8.83 -11.04
N PHE A 89 18.28 8.52 -11.74
CA PHE A 89 17.77 7.16 -11.78
C PHE A 89 18.79 6.16 -12.32
N ARG A 90 18.94 5.04 -11.64
CA ARG A 90 19.81 3.94 -12.01
C ARG A 90 19.03 2.64 -12.09
N ALA A 91 19.42 1.76 -13.00
CA ALA A 91 18.83 0.43 -13.09
C ALA A 91 19.08 -0.38 -11.81
N GLY A 92 18.07 -1.13 -11.40
CA GLY A 92 18.11 -2.03 -10.26
C GLY A 92 17.31 -1.58 -9.04
N GLU A 93 17.32 -2.39 -8.01
CA GLU A 93 16.43 -2.37 -6.83
C GLU A 93 17.03 -1.59 -5.64
N ARG A 94 17.92 -0.67 -5.88
CA ARG A 94 18.65 0.04 -4.82
C ARG A 94 17.72 0.84 -3.91
N GLY A 95 17.87 0.67 -2.59
CA GLY A 95 17.12 1.43 -1.59
C GLY A 95 15.65 1.06 -1.45
N LEU A 96 15.13 0.13 -2.22
CA LEU A 96 13.76 -0.35 -2.13
C LEU A 96 13.60 -1.47 -1.09
N LEU A 97 14.18 -1.30 0.08
CA LEU A 97 13.97 -2.20 1.22
C LEU A 97 12.53 -2.04 1.69
N GLY A 98 11.73 -3.05 1.51
CA GLY A 98 10.32 -3.05 1.85
C GLY A 98 9.90 -4.34 2.55
N PRO A 99 8.62 -4.45 2.89
CA PRO A 99 8.08 -5.58 3.62
C PRO A 99 8.10 -6.87 2.78
N ASP A 100 8.21 -8.00 3.46
CA ASP A 100 7.93 -9.31 2.86
C ASP A 100 6.41 -9.52 2.75
N GLN A 101 5.78 -8.76 1.87
CA GLN A 101 4.34 -8.80 1.61
C GLN A 101 4.09 -8.90 0.10
N GLY A 102 3.04 -9.62 -0.28
CA GLY A 102 2.76 -9.95 -1.68
C GLY A 102 2.57 -8.77 -2.64
N PHE A 103 2.27 -7.57 -2.14
CA PHE A 103 2.21 -6.36 -2.97
C PHE A 103 3.58 -5.75 -3.26
N TRP A 104 4.59 -6.02 -2.41
CA TRP A 104 5.94 -5.48 -2.53
C TRP A 104 6.81 -6.45 -3.32
N ASP A 105 6.94 -6.22 -4.59
CA ASP A 105 7.55 -7.14 -5.54
C ASP A 105 8.49 -6.46 -6.55
N PRO A 106 9.37 -5.54 -6.14
CA PRO A 106 10.28 -4.86 -7.08
C PRO A 106 11.18 -5.84 -7.84
N HIS A 107 11.47 -7.00 -7.26
CA HIS A 107 12.24 -8.07 -7.90
C HIS A 107 11.56 -8.70 -9.13
N LYS A 108 10.24 -8.49 -9.31
CA LYS A 108 9.48 -8.94 -10.49
C LYS A 108 9.39 -7.88 -11.58
N ALA A 109 9.90 -6.68 -11.32
CA ALA A 109 9.88 -5.59 -12.28
C ALA A 109 10.73 -5.93 -13.51
N GLN A 110 10.27 -5.52 -14.68
CA GLN A 110 10.95 -5.79 -15.95
C GLN A 110 12.00 -4.74 -16.29
N ASN A 111 11.74 -3.48 -15.92
CA ASN A 111 12.62 -2.34 -16.21
C ASN A 111 12.70 -1.40 -15.00
N LEU A 112 13.07 -1.95 -13.86
CA LEU A 112 13.15 -1.19 -12.61
C LEU A 112 14.29 -0.19 -12.63
N ARG A 113 13.98 1.06 -12.29
CA ARG A 113 14.95 2.12 -12.04
C ARG A 113 14.66 2.77 -10.70
N THR A 114 15.72 3.12 -9.98
CA THR A 114 15.61 3.69 -8.63
C THR A 114 16.45 4.94 -8.47
N VAL A 115 16.00 5.84 -7.59
CA VAL A 115 16.74 7.02 -7.16
C VAL A 115 16.56 7.22 -5.65
N GLU A 116 17.60 7.72 -5.00
CA GLU A 116 17.56 8.15 -3.60
C GLU A 116 17.62 9.67 -3.53
N ALA A 117 16.79 10.26 -2.67
CA ALA A 117 16.81 11.68 -2.36
C ALA A 117 16.84 11.91 -0.85
N SER A 118 17.74 12.78 -0.40
CA SER A 118 17.73 13.27 0.97
C SER A 118 16.72 14.39 1.13
N LEU A 119 15.83 14.26 2.12
CA LEU A 119 14.81 15.25 2.41
C LEU A 119 15.32 16.25 3.49
N PRO A 120 14.78 17.50 3.52
CA PRO A 120 15.25 18.53 4.45
C PRO A 120 15.13 18.17 5.93
N ASN A 121 14.24 17.25 6.28
CA ASN A 121 13.99 16.80 7.67
C ASN A 121 14.90 15.64 8.11
N GLY A 122 16.01 15.37 7.40
CA GLY A 122 16.91 14.25 7.68
C GLY A 122 16.38 12.88 7.28
N ARG A 123 15.25 12.83 6.57
CA ARG A 123 14.68 11.59 6.04
C ARG A 123 15.25 11.28 4.66
N VAL A 124 15.15 10.02 4.29
CA VAL A 124 15.53 9.53 2.95
C VAL A 124 14.30 9.05 2.22
N LEU A 125 14.17 9.46 0.97
CA LEU A 125 13.17 8.99 0.04
C LEU A 125 13.85 8.14 -1.03
N ASN A 126 13.49 6.87 -1.12
CA ASN A 126 13.84 6.01 -2.24
C ASN A 126 12.63 5.85 -3.14
N LEU A 127 12.76 6.24 -4.40
CA LEU A 127 11.72 6.16 -5.41
C LEU A 127 12.17 5.19 -6.51
N GLY A 128 11.37 4.17 -6.76
CA GLY A 128 11.55 3.24 -7.87
C GLY A 128 10.37 3.28 -8.82
N TYR A 129 10.61 3.02 -10.08
CA TYR A 129 9.56 2.81 -11.05
C TYR A 129 9.89 1.68 -12.03
N ASP A 130 8.85 1.02 -12.51
CA ASP A 130 8.90 0.02 -13.57
C ASP A 130 7.93 0.42 -14.69
N ASP A 131 8.46 0.73 -15.84
CA ASP A 131 7.74 1.07 -17.06
C ASP A 131 7.74 -0.06 -18.10
N GLY A 132 8.05 -1.28 -17.67
CA GLY A 132 8.05 -2.46 -18.54
C GLY A 132 6.69 -2.83 -19.12
N ARG A 133 5.60 -2.25 -18.58
CA ARG A 133 4.22 -2.41 -19.09
C ARG A 133 3.82 -1.18 -19.91
N ALA A 134 3.22 -1.38 -21.10
CA ALA A 134 2.97 -0.31 -22.05
C ALA A 134 2.02 0.81 -21.55
N SER A 135 1.05 0.49 -20.70
CA SER A 135 -0.02 1.42 -20.28
C SER A 135 0.04 1.85 -18.83
N VAL A 136 0.87 1.22 -18.04
CA VAL A 136 0.94 1.41 -16.59
C VAL A 136 2.37 1.45 -16.12
N VAL A 137 2.69 2.40 -15.25
CA VAL A 137 3.97 2.48 -14.52
C VAL A 137 3.71 2.06 -13.08
N ALA A 138 4.42 1.05 -12.61
CA ALA A 138 4.44 0.70 -11.21
C ALA A 138 5.45 1.59 -10.48
N VAL A 139 5.03 2.20 -9.38
CA VAL A 139 5.87 3.11 -8.58
C VAL A 139 6.03 2.53 -7.18
N TYR A 140 7.26 2.42 -6.74
CA TYR A 140 7.67 1.94 -5.43
C TYR A 140 8.28 3.09 -4.65
N VAL A 141 7.80 3.32 -3.46
CA VAL A 141 8.26 4.42 -2.58
C VAL A 141 8.65 3.85 -1.24
N VAL A 142 9.86 4.14 -0.78
CA VAL A 142 10.29 3.90 0.60
C VAL A 142 10.77 5.21 1.19
N LYS A 143 10.17 5.62 2.29
CA LYS A 143 10.62 6.77 3.09
C LYS A 143 10.95 6.30 4.49
N HIS A 144 12.14 6.63 4.96
CA HIS A 144 12.61 6.25 6.28
C HIS A 144 13.41 7.37 6.94
N SER A 145 13.55 7.33 8.26
CA SER A 145 14.52 8.14 9.00
C SER A 145 15.93 7.59 8.79
N LYS A 146 16.93 8.48 8.87
CA LYS A 146 18.33 8.07 8.92
C LYS A 146 18.70 7.73 10.35
#